data_48769dd1923ace54b9b455d0a0d431a9
#
_entry.id   48769dd1923ace54b9b455d0a0d431a9
#
_cell.length_a   1.000
_cell.length_b   1.000
_cell.length_c   1.000
_cell.angle_alpha   90.00
_cell.angle_beta   90.00
_cell.angle_gamma   90.00
#
_symmetry.space_group_name_H-M   'P 1'
#
loop_
_entity.id
_entity.type
_entity.pdbx_description
1 polymer ?
#
loop_
_entity_poly.entity_id
_entity_poly.type
_entity_poly.pdbx_seq_one_letter_code
_entity_poly.pdbx_strand_id
1 'polypeptide(L)'
;MLAAAAGLISFSASGTPVCQTVRLADDRITCEVSAPPGTDLAPVLDTLPIAMRSAMELVGVPEPPAHLALQVLPPPSFLKRLKALFQVDAFAMQAGDEIRLYPGREPLKLAFRLGHELTHWLVYKRHPARPPLWLDEGLAQQGGSAAAEVRARTLKQDLARPLPDQLAGNLFTLEELTGLRDYPRRAARSAAFYWQAEALANALRRRLGPGEFQAFIGLVSVPQPPDWRVLLRERWYFSDWDMDWLAGQIQPAAGRKQP
;
A
#
# COMPACT_ATOMS: atom_id res chain seq x y z
N MET A 1 -12.31 7.99 24.68
CA MET A 1 -12.94 8.96 23.77
C MET A 1 -11.99 10.14 23.63
N LEU A 2 -11.22 10.20 22.54
CA LEU A 2 -10.41 11.36 22.17
C LEU A 2 -10.89 11.78 20.77
N ALA A 3 -11.63 12.86 20.72
CA ALA A 3 -12.08 13.51 19.50
C ALA A 3 -10.87 14.11 18.78
N ALA A 4 -10.55 13.58 17.61
CA ALA A 4 -9.58 14.20 16.71
C ALA A 4 -10.25 15.43 16.07
N ALA A 5 -9.85 16.62 16.52
CA ALA A 5 -10.22 17.87 15.89
C ALA A 5 -9.56 17.94 14.50
N ALA A 6 -10.37 17.79 13.45
CA ALA A 6 -9.98 18.11 12.10
C ALA A 6 -9.85 19.64 11.98
N GLY A 7 -8.63 20.14 12.11
CA GLY A 7 -8.31 21.54 11.88
C GLY A 7 -8.47 21.89 10.42
N LEU A 8 -9.47 22.67 10.06
CA LEU A 8 -9.60 23.36 8.79
C LEU A 8 -8.38 24.29 8.60
N ILE A 9 -7.47 23.92 7.72
CA ILE A 9 -6.39 24.80 7.31
C ILE A 9 -6.94 25.66 6.17
N SER A 10 -7.28 26.92 6.48
CA SER A 10 -7.60 27.93 5.49
C SER A 10 -6.34 28.31 4.72
N PHE A 11 -6.25 27.91 3.46
CA PHE A 11 -5.25 28.42 2.53
C PHE A 11 -5.85 29.64 1.80
N SER A 12 -5.38 30.83 2.15
CA SER A 12 -5.58 32.04 1.35
C SER A 12 -4.49 32.09 0.27
N ALA A 13 -4.65 31.32 -0.79
CA ALA A 13 -3.90 31.51 -2.02
C ALA A 13 -4.86 32.13 -3.05
N SER A 14 -4.57 33.30 -3.54
CA SER A 14 -5.31 34.02 -4.57
C SER A 14 -5.17 33.30 -5.94
N GLY A 15 -5.93 32.25 -6.15
CA GLY A 15 -5.98 31.49 -7.40
C GLY A 15 -6.95 30.34 -7.33
N THR A 16 -7.53 29.97 -8.47
CA THR A 16 -8.42 28.80 -8.57
C THR A 16 -7.63 27.50 -8.46
N PRO A 17 -8.06 26.51 -7.67
CA PRO A 17 -7.45 25.17 -7.66
C PRO A 17 -7.39 24.58 -9.06
N VAL A 18 -6.31 23.87 -9.39
CA VAL A 18 -6.23 23.09 -10.62
C VAL A 18 -6.98 21.78 -10.38
N CYS A 19 -7.93 21.45 -11.25
CA CYS A 19 -8.65 20.21 -11.20
C CYS A 19 -8.60 19.53 -12.57
N GLN A 20 -8.30 18.21 -12.58
CA GLN A 20 -8.29 17.41 -13.80
C GLN A 20 -9.01 16.08 -13.55
N THR A 21 -9.79 15.63 -14.53
CA THR A 21 -10.46 14.33 -14.48
C THR A 21 -9.71 13.34 -15.36
N VAL A 22 -9.35 12.20 -14.79
CA VAL A 22 -8.69 11.09 -15.49
C VAL A 22 -9.59 9.87 -15.45
N ARG A 23 -9.80 9.25 -16.61
CA ARG A 23 -10.53 7.98 -16.72
C ARG A 23 -9.55 6.83 -16.85
N LEU A 24 -9.76 5.78 -16.07
CA LEU A 24 -8.87 4.64 -15.93
C LEU A 24 -9.67 3.34 -16.03
N ALA A 25 -8.99 2.26 -16.40
CA ALA A 25 -9.59 0.92 -16.47
C ALA A 25 -10.84 0.87 -17.35
N ASP A 26 -10.75 1.32 -18.59
CA ASP A 26 -11.84 1.35 -19.57
C ASP A 26 -13.10 2.04 -19.00
N ASP A 27 -12.92 3.24 -18.45
CA ASP A 27 -13.93 4.08 -17.81
C ASP A 27 -14.57 3.50 -16.53
N ARG A 28 -14.03 2.42 -16.00
CA ARG A 28 -14.49 1.82 -14.72
C ARG A 28 -14.10 2.66 -13.49
N ILE A 29 -13.09 3.51 -13.62
CA ILE A 29 -12.61 4.38 -12.56
C ILE A 29 -12.51 5.81 -13.08
N THR A 30 -13.22 6.72 -12.43
CA THR A 30 -13.07 8.16 -12.65
C THR A 30 -12.27 8.74 -11.49
N CYS A 31 -11.11 9.32 -11.78
CA CYS A 31 -10.24 9.95 -10.79
C CYS A 31 -10.25 11.48 -10.99
N GLU A 32 -10.67 12.21 -9.97
CA GLU A 32 -10.56 13.68 -9.94
C GLU A 32 -9.29 14.07 -9.20
N VAL A 33 -8.34 14.63 -9.93
CA VAL A 33 -7.06 15.09 -9.40
C VAL A 33 -7.14 16.58 -9.14
N SER A 34 -6.95 17.01 -7.89
CA SER A 34 -6.98 18.41 -7.48
C SER A 34 -5.69 18.83 -6.82
N ALA A 35 -5.28 20.09 -7.02
CA ALA A 35 -4.07 20.66 -6.43
C ALA A 35 -4.19 22.17 -6.21
N PRO A 36 -3.36 22.76 -5.32
CA PRO A 36 -3.22 24.20 -5.20
C PRO A 36 -2.79 24.87 -6.52
N PRO A 37 -3.11 26.16 -6.72
CA PRO A 37 -2.67 26.90 -7.89
C PRO A 37 -1.15 26.85 -8.10
N GLY A 38 -0.71 26.73 -9.34
CA GLY A 38 0.72 26.67 -9.70
C GLY A 38 1.41 25.32 -9.41
N THR A 39 0.66 24.30 -8.97
CA THR A 39 1.21 22.96 -8.80
C THR A 39 1.37 22.29 -10.16
N ASP A 40 2.57 21.74 -10.45
CA ASP A 40 2.78 20.88 -11.60
C ASP A 40 2.19 19.48 -11.32
N LEU A 41 1.11 19.16 -12.02
CA LEU A 41 0.42 17.86 -11.92
C LEU A 41 0.99 16.80 -12.87
N ALA A 42 1.82 17.16 -13.84
CA ALA A 42 2.31 16.21 -14.86
C ALA A 42 2.96 14.96 -14.25
N PRO A 43 3.84 15.03 -13.21
CA PRO A 43 4.42 13.83 -12.61
C PRO A 43 3.39 12.89 -11.98
N VAL A 44 2.32 13.43 -11.39
CA VAL A 44 1.23 12.66 -10.79
C VAL A 44 0.39 12.00 -11.88
N LEU A 45 0.00 12.75 -12.89
CA LEU A 45 -0.84 12.28 -14.00
C LEU A 45 -0.14 11.19 -14.83
N ASP A 46 1.17 11.34 -15.07
CA ASP A 46 2.00 10.33 -15.76
C ASP A 46 2.15 9.04 -14.95
N THR A 47 2.11 9.13 -13.62
CA THR A 47 2.33 8.00 -12.73
C THR A 47 1.04 7.28 -12.36
N LEU A 48 -0.08 8.00 -12.31
CA LEU A 48 -1.38 7.48 -11.87
C LEU A 48 -1.85 6.25 -12.67
N PRO A 49 -1.79 6.18 -14.01
CA PRO A 49 -2.19 4.98 -14.76
C PRO A 49 -1.31 3.76 -14.45
N ILE A 50 -0.02 3.97 -14.23
CA ILE A 50 0.94 2.90 -13.88
C ILE A 50 0.57 2.33 -12.51
N ALA A 51 0.43 3.20 -11.52
CA ALA A 51 0.11 2.84 -10.15
C ALA A 51 -1.26 2.15 -10.05
N MET A 52 -2.27 2.67 -10.75
CA MET A 52 -3.61 2.06 -10.79
C MET A 52 -3.56 0.66 -11.40
N ARG A 53 -2.87 0.47 -12.51
CA ARG A 53 -2.72 -0.86 -13.14
C ARG A 53 -2.08 -1.85 -12.19
N SER A 54 -0.98 -1.45 -11.54
CA SER A 54 -0.29 -2.32 -10.57
C SER A 54 -1.18 -2.73 -9.41
N ALA A 55 -2.00 -1.82 -8.89
CA ALA A 55 -2.97 -2.11 -7.83
C ALA A 55 -4.09 -3.05 -8.33
N MET A 56 -4.63 -2.84 -9.53
CA MET A 56 -5.67 -3.69 -10.12
C MET A 56 -5.19 -5.12 -10.42
N GLU A 57 -3.94 -5.31 -10.79
CA GLU A 57 -3.36 -6.66 -11.00
C GLU A 57 -3.34 -7.49 -9.71
N LEU A 58 -3.30 -6.84 -8.57
CA LEU A 58 -3.34 -7.50 -7.26
C LEU A 58 -4.76 -7.72 -6.76
N VAL A 59 -5.56 -6.65 -6.74
CA VAL A 59 -6.87 -6.64 -6.08
C VAL A 59 -8.01 -6.89 -7.07
N GLY A 60 -7.81 -6.55 -8.34
CA GLY A 60 -8.84 -6.57 -9.38
C GLY A 60 -9.53 -5.21 -9.58
N VAL A 61 -10.41 -5.13 -10.57
CA VAL A 61 -11.17 -3.93 -10.91
C VAL A 61 -12.41 -3.80 -10.03
N PRO A 62 -12.79 -2.61 -9.56
CA PRO A 62 -13.99 -2.43 -8.75
C PRO A 62 -15.28 -2.67 -9.55
N GLU A 63 -16.29 -3.25 -8.91
CA GLU A 63 -17.65 -3.44 -9.43
C GLU A 63 -18.65 -2.97 -8.37
N PRO A 64 -19.47 -1.97 -8.62
CA PRO A 64 -19.65 -1.16 -9.86
C PRO A 64 -18.51 -0.17 -10.13
N PRO A 65 -18.59 0.61 -11.23
CA PRO A 65 -17.63 1.69 -11.50
C PRO A 65 -17.47 2.63 -10.32
N ALA A 66 -16.25 3.06 -10.04
CA ALA A 66 -15.90 3.79 -8.84
C ALA A 66 -15.34 5.19 -9.14
N HIS A 67 -15.54 6.09 -8.19
CA HIS A 67 -14.99 7.44 -8.20
C HIS A 67 -13.90 7.56 -7.12
N LEU A 68 -12.81 8.25 -7.45
CA LEU A 68 -11.68 8.54 -6.57
C LEU A 68 -11.37 10.03 -6.62
N ALA A 69 -11.25 10.67 -5.48
CA ALA A 69 -10.69 12.01 -5.35
C ALA A 69 -9.20 11.91 -4.94
N LEU A 70 -8.30 12.42 -5.78
CA LEU A 70 -6.88 12.51 -5.50
C LEU A 70 -6.48 13.96 -5.23
N GLN A 71 -6.23 14.29 -3.98
CA GLN A 71 -5.81 15.61 -3.57
C GLN A 71 -4.28 15.70 -3.48
N VAL A 72 -3.67 16.44 -4.37
CA VAL A 72 -2.24 16.74 -4.32
C VAL A 72 -2.03 17.90 -3.36
N LEU A 73 -1.27 17.67 -2.31
CA LEU A 73 -1.02 18.64 -1.26
C LEU A 73 0.30 19.39 -1.50
N PRO A 74 0.41 20.64 -1.07
CA PRO A 74 1.68 21.37 -1.13
C PRO A 74 2.73 20.68 -0.24
N PRO A 75 4.03 20.84 -0.53
CA PRO A 75 5.09 20.27 0.30
C PRO A 75 4.88 20.61 1.77
N PRO A 76 5.01 19.64 2.69
CA PRO A 76 4.82 19.91 4.10
C PRO A 76 5.84 20.93 4.60
N SER A 77 5.40 21.83 5.51
CA SER A 77 6.30 22.77 6.17
C SER A 77 7.44 22.03 6.89
N PHE A 78 8.57 22.73 7.12
CA PHE A 78 9.74 22.15 7.79
C PHE A 78 9.40 21.44 9.11
N LEU A 79 8.53 22.02 9.94
CA LEU A 79 8.07 21.42 11.20
C LEU A 79 7.26 20.12 10.99
N LYS A 80 6.45 20.05 9.92
CA LYS A 80 5.73 18.83 9.55
C LYS A 80 6.70 17.77 9.02
N ARG A 81 7.75 18.17 8.28
CA ARG A 81 8.81 17.24 7.82
C ARG A 81 9.58 16.62 8.99
N LEU A 82 9.90 17.42 10.03
CA LEU A 82 10.53 16.91 11.25
C LEU A 82 9.65 15.89 11.97
N LYS A 83 8.35 16.14 12.10
CA LYS A 83 7.41 15.16 12.67
C LYS A 83 7.29 13.92 11.80
N ALA A 84 7.34 14.06 10.48
CA ALA A 84 7.25 12.95 9.52
C ALA A 84 8.51 12.04 9.51
N LEU A 85 9.66 12.53 9.98
CA LEU A 85 10.85 11.68 10.18
C LEU A 85 10.63 10.59 11.25
N PHE A 86 9.61 10.79 12.11
CA PHE A 86 9.24 9.85 13.17
C PHE A 86 7.93 9.08 12.89
N GLN A 87 7.27 9.36 11.77
CA GLN A 87 6.01 8.71 11.34
C GLN A 87 6.14 8.28 9.89
N VAL A 88 6.06 6.96 9.65
CA VAL A 88 6.30 6.35 8.34
C VAL A 88 5.28 6.81 7.27
N ASP A 89 4.07 7.26 7.66
CA ASP A 89 2.92 7.48 6.76
C ASP A 89 2.56 8.95 6.50
N ALA A 90 3.47 9.89 6.71
CA ALA A 90 3.12 11.32 6.63
C ALA A 90 3.02 11.87 5.20
N PHE A 91 3.22 11.07 4.15
CA PHE A 91 3.34 11.57 2.76
C PHE A 91 2.21 11.16 1.83
N ALA A 92 1.38 10.21 2.23
CA ALA A 92 0.14 9.86 1.54
C ALA A 92 -0.84 9.24 2.54
N MET A 93 -2.14 9.31 2.27
CA MET A 93 -3.19 8.75 3.12
C MET A 93 -4.45 8.51 2.31
N GLN A 94 -5.01 7.31 2.43
CA GLN A 94 -6.31 6.95 1.88
C GLN A 94 -7.37 7.05 2.99
N ALA A 95 -8.49 7.73 2.70
CA ALA A 95 -9.64 7.82 3.58
C ALA A 95 -10.94 7.78 2.75
N GLY A 96 -11.63 6.65 2.76
CA GLY A 96 -12.82 6.45 1.92
C GLY A 96 -12.48 6.58 0.44
N ASP A 97 -13.11 7.52 -0.25
CA ASP A 97 -12.92 7.80 -1.67
C ASP A 97 -11.88 8.88 -1.95
N GLU A 98 -11.14 9.29 -0.94
CA GLU A 98 -10.13 10.34 -1.05
C GLU A 98 -8.73 9.80 -0.76
N ILE A 99 -7.78 10.16 -1.62
CA ILE A 99 -6.35 9.99 -1.38
C ILE A 99 -5.72 11.38 -1.29
N ARG A 100 -4.99 11.65 -0.21
CA ARG A 100 -4.18 12.85 -0.03
C ARG A 100 -2.72 12.52 -0.22
N LEU A 101 -2.05 13.21 -1.14
CA LEU A 101 -0.70 12.90 -1.57
C LEU A 101 0.22 14.11 -1.49
N TYR A 102 1.39 13.95 -0.88
CA TYR A 102 2.54 14.84 -1.02
C TYR A 102 3.48 14.25 -2.09
N PRO A 103 3.51 14.77 -3.32
CA PRO A 103 4.16 14.08 -4.43
C PRO A 103 5.68 13.94 -4.26
N GLY A 104 6.32 14.89 -3.61
CA GLY A 104 7.78 14.88 -3.52
C GLY A 104 8.44 15.12 -4.89
N ARG A 105 9.80 14.99 -4.95
CA ARG A 105 10.57 15.17 -6.18
C ARG A 105 11.11 13.86 -6.78
N GLU A 106 10.95 12.74 -6.08
CA GLU A 106 11.52 11.45 -6.47
C GLU A 106 10.46 10.60 -7.20
N PRO A 107 10.59 10.38 -8.53
CA PRO A 107 9.57 9.69 -9.31
C PRO A 107 9.26 8.27 -8.83
N LEU A 108 10.27 7.53 -8.35
CA LEU A 108 10.07 6.17 -7.85
C LEU A 108 9.31 6.14 -6.53
N LYS A 109 9.59 7.10 -5.63
CA LYS A 109 8.84 7.23 -4.39
C LYS A 109 7.40 7.68 -4.64
N LEU A 110 7.18 8.53 -5.63
CA LEU A 110 5.83 8.92 -6.05
C LEU A 110 5.04 7.71 -6.56
N ALA A 111 5.66 6.91 -7.45
CA ALA A 111 5.03 5.70 -7.98
C ALA A 111 4.71 4.69 -6.88
N PHE A 112 5.65 4.47 -5.95
CA PHE A 112 5.43 3.61 -4.79
C PHE A 112 4.24 4.10 -3.95
N ARG A 113 4.22 5.37 -3.55
CA ARG A 113 3.15 5.92 -2.71
C ARG A 113 1.79 5.84 -3.39
N LEU A 114 1.70 6.23 -4.65
CA LEU A 114 0.46 6.11 -5.41
C LEU A 114 -0.02 4.66 -5.50
N GLY A 115 0.87 3.72 -5.85
CA GLY A 115 0.52 2.30 -5.92
C GLY A 115 0.06 1.74 -4.59
N HIS A 116 0.70 2.16 -3.48
CA HIS A 116 0.33 1.78 -2.12
C HIS A 116 -1.09 2.25 -1.75
N GLU A 117 -1.35 3.55 -1.85
CA GLU A 117 -2.66 4.12 -1.48
C GLU A 117 -3.80 3.66 -2.41
N LEU A 118 -3.51 3.52 -3.70
CA LEU A 118 -4.49 3.00 -4.65
C LEU A 118 -4.85 1.55 -4.38
N THR A 119 -3.91 0.76 -3.86
CA THR A 119 -4.18 -0.62 -3.44
C THR A 119 -5.14 -0.64 -2.25
N HIS A 120 -4.91 0.16 -1.21
CA HIS A 120 -5.85 0.32 -0.09
C HIS A 120 -7.23 0.76 -0.57
N TRP A 121 -7.29 1.74 -1.47
CA TRP A 121 -8.56 2.23 -2.01
C TRP A 121 -9.30 1.13 -2.79
N LEU A 122 -8.61 0.33 -3.62
CA LEU A 122 -9.23 -0.78 -4.36
C LEU A 122 -9.72 -1.88 -3.41
N VAL A 123 -8.97 -2.23 -2.37
CA VAL A 123 -9.41 -3.16 -1.33
C VAL A 123 -10.68 -2.65 -0.68
N TYR A 124 -10.72 -1.38 -0.29
CA TYR A 124 -11.91 -0.72 0.28
C TYR A 124 -13.12 -0.75 -0.66
N LYS A 125 -12.91 -0.59 -1.99
CA LYS A 125 -14.01 -0.59 -2.97
C LYS A 125 -14.54 -1.98 -3.30
N ARG A 126 -13.70 -2.99 -3.20
CA ARG A 126 -14.08 -4.36 -3.60
C ARG A 126 -14.62 -5.20 -2.46
N HIS A 127 -14.34 -4.86 -1.23
CA HIS A 127 -14.63 -5.71 -0.08
C HIS A 127 -15.42 -4.98 0.99
N PRO A 128 -16.36 -5.66 1.68
CA PRO A 128 -17.21 -5.05 2.69
C PRO A 128 -16.46 -4.64 3.97
N ALA A 129 -15.28 -5.21 4.17
CA ALA A 129 -14.40 -4.88 5.28
C ALA A 129 -12.93 -4.92 4.81
N ARG A 130 -12.05 -4.28 5.57
CA ARG A 130 -10.60 -4.40 5.34
C ARG A 130 -10.12 -5.78 5.77
N PRO A 131 -9.14 -6.36 5.06
CA PRO A 131 -8.47 -7.57 5.52
C PRO A 131 -7.69 -7.31 6.83
N PRO A 132 -7.15 -8.37 7.47
CA PRO A 132 -6.24 -8.20 8.61
C PRO A 132 -5.08 -7.25 8.27
N LEU A 133 -4.63 -6.46 9.26
CA LEU A 133 -3.64 -5.37 9.08
C LEU A 133 -2.40 -5.80 8.27
N TRP A 134 -1.83 -6.98 8.57
CA TRP A 134 -0.66 -7.49 7.85
C TRP A 134 -0.93 -7.74 6.35
N LEU A 135 -2.16 -8.17 6.00
CA LEU A 135 -2.51 -8.44 4.60
C LEU A 135 -2.86 -7.14 3.88
N ASP A 136 -3.58 -6.22 4.51
CA ASP A 136 -3.90 -4.89 3.96
C ASP A 136 -2.61 -4.15 3.58
N GLU A 137 -1.66 -4.09 4.52
CA GLU A 137 -0.36 -3.46 4.29
C GLU A 137 0.53 -4.25 3.33
N GLY A 138 0.50 -5.58 3.42
CA GLY A 138 1.25 -6.44 2.51
C GLY A 138 0.81 -6.26 1.05
N LEU A 139 -0.49 -6.13 0.79
CA LEU A 139 -1.04 -5.81 -0.53
C LEU A 139 -0.62 -4.41 -0.98
N ALA A 140 -0.75 -3.42 -0.10
CA ALA A 140 -0.38 -2.05 -0.41
C ALA A 140 1.12 -1.92 -0.73
N GLN A 141 1.99 -2.58 0.03
CA GLN A 141 3.43 -2.65 -0.26
C GLN A 141 3.71 -3.29 -1.64
N GLN A 142 3.01 -4.39 -1.99
CA GLN A 142 3.15 -5.02 -3.31
C GLN A 142 2.72 -4.07 -4.44
N GLY A 143 1.58 -3.38 -4.30
CA GLY A 143 1.09 -2.41 -5.29
C GLY A 143 2.07 -1.25 -5.46
N GLY A 144 2.59 -0.73 -4.35
CA GLY A 144 3.63 0.30 -4.35
C GLY A 144 4.92 -0.17 -5.02
N SER A 145 5.43 -1.34 -4.64
CA SER A 145 6.65 -1.95 -5.21
C SER A 145 6.50 -2.19 -6.70
N ALA A 146 5.37 -2.76 -7.15
CA ALA A 146 5.10 -3.02 -8.56
C ALA A 146 5.05 -1.73 -9.39
N ALA A 147 4.37 -0.69 -8.90
CA ALA A 147 4.31 0.61 -9.55
C ALA A 147 5.70 1.26 -9.67
N ALA A 148 6.49 1.20 -8.59
CA ALA A 148 7.86 1.72 -8.59
C ALA A 148 8.78 0.95 -9.56
N GLU A 149 8.64 -0.39 -9.65
CA GLU A 149 9.39 -1.22 -10.60
C GLU A 149 9.08 -0.88 -12.06
N VAL A 150 7.78 -0.70 -12.40
CA VAL A 150 7.38 -0.27 -13.75
C VAL A 150 7.98 1.09 -14.07
N ARG A 151 7.91 2.03 -13.12
CA ARG A 151 8.46 3.38 -13.28
C ARG A 151 9.99 3.36 -13.40
N ALA A 152 10.67 2.55 -12.58
CA ALA A 152 12.13 2.39 -12.63
C ALA A 152 12.59 1.88 -14.00
N ARG A 153 11.93 0.87 -14.56
CA ARG A 153 12.19 0.38 -15.92
C ARG A 153 12.02 1.47 -16.96
N THR A 154 10.96 2.27 -16.87
CA THR A 154 10.69 3.38 -17.80
C THR A 154 11.80 4.44 -17.73
N LEU A 155 12.32 4.72 -16.53
CA LEU A 155 13.36 5.72 -16.29
C LEU A 155 14.77 5.16 -16.38
N LYS A 156 14.93 3.86 -16.61
CA LYS A 156 16.22 3.13 -16.58
C LYS A 156 17.01 3.38 -15.28
N GLN A 157 16.31 3.33 -14.15
CA GLN A 157 16.84 3.55 -12.80
C GLN A 157 16.80 2.24 -12.00
N ASP A 158 17.80 2.03 -11.14
CA ASP A 158 17.79 0.93 -10.19
C ASP A 158 16.88 1.22 -9.00
N LEU A 159 16.16 0.20 -8.54
CA LEU A 159 15.30 0.29 -7.37
C LEU A 159 16.07 -0.21 -6.15
N ALA A 160 16.47 0.70 -5.27
CA ALA A 160 17.06 0.32 -4.00
C ALA A 160 15.98 -0.27 -3.08
N ARG A 161 16.16 -1.51 -2.64
CA ARG A 161 15.31 -2.14 -1.61
C ARG A 161 16.10 -2.24 -0.30
N PRO A 162 15.46 -2.00 0.86
CA PRO A 162 16.12 -2.23 2.14
C PRO A 162 16.51 -3.71 2.24
N LEU A 163 17.76 -3.96 2.61
CA LEU A 163 18.24 -5.31 2.84
C LEU A 163 17.66 -5.87 4.14
N PRO A 164 17.25 -7.15 4.18
CA PRO A 164 16.73 -7.79 5.40
C PRO A 164 17.66 -7.68 6.60
N ASP A 165 18.96 -7.68 6.39
CA ASP A 165 19.98 -7.56 7.44
C ASP A 165 19.87 -6.26 8.25
N GLN A 166 19.37 -5.16 7.63
CA GLN A 166 19.14 -3.89 8.31
C GLN A 166 17.96 -3.96 9.29
N LEU A 167 17.11 -4.99 9.18
CA LEU A 167 15.94 -5.21 10.02
C LEU A 167 16.20 -6.22 11.16
N ALA A 168 17.40 -6.82 11.22
CA ALA A 168 17.78 -7.79 12.24
C ALA A 168 17.49 -7.26 13.65
N GLY A 169 16.90 -8.10 14.50
CA GLY A 169 16.51 -7.75 15.88
C GLY A 169 15.15 -7.01 15.99
N ASN A 170 14.50 -6.66 14.87
CA ASN A 170 13.18 -6.01 14.87
C ASN A 170 12.09 -6.85 14.19
N LEU A 171 12.44 -8.05 13.73
CA LEU A 171 11.51 -8.94 13.03
C LEU A 171 10.47 -9.53 14.00
N PHE A 172 9.32 -9.86 13.42
CA PHE A 172 8.22 -10.55 14.07
C PHE A 172 8.24 -12.04 13.73
N THR A 173 7.77 -12.87 14.64
CA THR A 173 7.34 -14.23 14.29
C THR A 173 6.09 -14.16 13.41
N LEU A 174 5.73 -15.25 12.74
CA LEU A 174 4.50 -15.30 11.93
C LEU A 174 3.26 -14.98 12.79
N GLU A 175 3.23 -15.50 14.02
CA GLU A 175 2.13 -15.28 14.96
C GLU A 175 2.05 -13.83 15.41
N GLU A 176 3.18 -13.23 15.83
CA GLU A 176 3.23 -11.81 16.19
C GLU A 176 2.82 -10.91 15.05
N LEU A 177 3.36 -11.13 13.83
CA LEU A 177 3.05 -10.33 12.64
C LEU A 177 1.55 -10.34 12.34
N THR A 178 0.97 -11.54 12.29
CA THR A 178 -0.43 -11.72 11.89
C THR A 178 -1.43 -11.43 13.00
N GLY A 179 -0.97 -11.38 14.24
CA GLY A 179 -1.76 -10.97 15.42
C GLY A 179 -1.81 -9.46 15.66
N LEU A 180 -1.02 -8.66 14.94
CA LEU A 180 -1.03 -7.19 15.11
C LEU A 180 -2.39 -6.61 14.69
N ARG A 181 -2.93 -5.76 15.58
CA ARG A 181 -4.14 -4.98 15.33
C ARG A 181 -3.87 -3.50 15.10
N ASP A 182 -2.69 -3.04 15.52
CA ASP A 182 -2.23 -1.67 15.42
C ASP A 182 -0.81 -1.62 14.88
N TYR A 183 -0.45 -0.49 14.28
CA TYR A 183 0.89 -0.27 13.75
C TYR A 183 1.96 -0.23 14.84
N PRO A 184 3.13 -0.84 14.60
CA PRO A 184 4.24 -0.74 15.53
C PRO A 184 4.69 0.71 15.71
N ARG A 185 4.88 1.15 16.96
CA ARG A 185 5.22 2.55 17.27
C ARG A 185 6.68 2.92 17.00
N ARG A 186 7.59 1.94 17.02
CA ARG A 186 9.03 2.16 16.80
C ARG A 186 9.36 2.07 15.31
N ALA A 187 10.07 3.06 14.76
CA ALA A 187 10.37 3.12 13.32
C ALA A 187 11.01 1.84 12.76
N ALA A 188 11.98 1.23 13.48
CA ALA A 188 12.61 -0.01 13.06
C ALA A 188 11.62 -1.20 13.05
N ARG A 189 10.71 -1.28 14.03
CA ARG A 189 9.65 -2.30 14.06
C ARG A 189 8.60 -2.05 12.95
N SER A 190 8.27 -0.79 12.66
CA SER A 190 7.39 -0.46 11.53
C SER A 190 8.02 -0.87 10.20
N ALA A 191 9.30 -0.58 9.99
CA ALA A 191 10.00 -1.01 8.77
C ALA A 191 10.01 -2.54 8.62
N ALA A 192 10.27 -3.27 9.71
CA ALA A 192 10.20 -4.72 9.75
C ALA A 192 8.78 -5.24 9.44
N PHE A 193 7.75 -4.62 10.02
CA PHE A 193 6.36 -4.95 9.79
C PHE A 193 6.00 -4.84 8.31
N TYR A 194 6.26 -3.72 7.66
CA TYR A 194 5.96 -3.52 6.25
C TYR A 194 6.69 -4.52 5.35
N TRP A 195 7.99 -4.73 5.61
CA TRP A 195 8.77 -5.69 4.85
C TRP A 195 8.23 -7.13 5.00
N GLN A 196 7.94 -7.57 6.24
CA GLN A 196 7.42 -8.91 6.50
C GLN A 196 5.99 -9.11 5.98
N ALA A 197 5.14 -8.09 6.08
CA ALA A 197 3.79 -8.09 5.54
C ALA A 197 3.81 -8.28 4.00
N GLU A 198 4.68 -7.53 3.29
CA GLU A 198 4.89 -7.70 1.86
C GLU A 198 5.41 -9.12 1.53
N ALA A 199 6.41 -9.59 2.27
CA ALA A 199 6.99 -10.91 2.04
C ALA A 199 5.96 -12.04 2.23
N LEU A 200 5.14 -11.98 3.27
CA LEU A 200 4.07 -12.95 3.54
C LEU A 200 2.99 -12.93 2.47
N ALA A 201 2.50 -11.74 2.10
CA ALA A 201 1.50 -11.60 1.05
C ALA A 201 2.02 -12.09 -0.31
N ASN A 202 3.28 -11.80 -0.65
CA ASN A 202 3.96 -12.34 -1.83
C ASN A 202 4.08 -13.87 -1.79
N ALA A 203 4.43 -14.44 -0.65
CA ALA A 203 4.54 -15.89 -0.49
C ALA A 203 3.18 -16.58 -0.70
N LEU A 204 2.13 -16.05 -0.09
CA LEU A 204 0.76 -16.56 -0.28
C LEU A 204 0.31 -16.45 -1.75
N ARG A 205 0.54 -15.31 -2.39
CA ARG A 205 0.19 -15.14 -3.82
C ARG A 205 0.92 -16.13 -4.72
N ARG A 206 2.20 -16.39 -4.46
CA ARG A 206 2.97 -17.43 -5.21
C ARG A 206 2.43 -18.83 -4.98
N ARG A 207 2.03 -19.17 -3.75
CA ARG A 207 1.57 -20.51 -3.38
C ARG A 207 0.15 -20.78 -3.88
N LEU A 208 -0.74 -19.80 -3.80
CA LEU A 208 -2.13 -19.91 -4.21
C LEU A 208 -2.33 -19.66 -5.72
N GLY A 209 -1.48 -18.87 -6.32
CA GLY A 209 -1.72 -18.29 -7.64
C GLY A 209 -2.63 -17.06 -7.59
N PRO A 210 -2.63 -16.22 -8.64
CA PRO A 210 -3.32 -14.91 -8.61
C PRO A 210 -4.83 -15.00 -8.33
N GLY A 211 -5.54 -15.94 -8.96
CA GLY A 211 -7.00 -16.07 -8.83
C GLY A 211 -7.41 -16.52 -7.43
N GLU A 212 -6.79 -17.58 -6.91
CA GLU A 212 -7.09 -18.08 -5.57
C GLU A 212 -6.63 -17.11 -4.47
N PHE A 213 -5.56 -16.34 -4.73
CA PHE A 213 -5.15 -15.30 -3.82
C PHE A 213 -6.19 -14.17 -3.74
N GLN A 214 -6.78 -13.75 -4.85
CA GLN A 214 -7.91 -12.79 -4.84
C GLN A 214 -9.13 -13.37 -4.11
N ALA A 215 -9.44 -14.65 -4.30
CA ALA A 215 -10.51 -15.31 -3.55
C ALA A 215 -10.20 -15.33 -2.03
N PHE A 216 -8.95 -15.59 -1.65
CA PHE A 216 -8.51 -15.54 -0.26
C PHE A 216 -8.70 -14.12 0.34
N ILE A 217 -8.27 -13.08 -0.37
CA ILE A 217 -8.49 -11.69 0.08
C ILE A 217 -9.97 -11.45 0.35
N GLY A 218 -10.87 -11.85 -0.56
CA GLY A 218 -12.32 -11.68 -0.39
C GLY A 218 -12.87 -12.37 0.85
N LEU A 219 -12.40 -13.57 1.16
CA LEU A 219 -12.87 -14.34 2.31
C LEU A 219 -12.41 -13.80 3.67
N VAL A 220 -11.24 -13.16 3.71
CA VAL A 220 -10.73 -12.53 4.95
C VAL A 220 -11.07 -11.05 5.08
N SER A 221 -11.71 -10.46 4.05
CA SER A 221 -12.14 -9.05 4.03
C SER A 221 -13.64 -8.91 4.28
N VAL A 222 -14.12 -9.58 5.32
CA VAL A 222 -15.53 -9.54 5.79
C VAL A 222 -15.57 -9.05 7.24
N PRO A 223 -16.71 -8.53 7.74
CA PRO A 223 -16.81 -7.99 9.10
C PRO A 223 -16.40 -8.95 10.23
N GLN A 224 -16.59 -10.25 10.02
CA GLN A 224 -16.18 -11.31 10.95
C GLN A 224 -15.41 -12.38 10.17
N PRO A 225 -14.12 -12.10 9.87
CA PRO A 225 -13.33 -13.02 9.04
C PRO A 225 -13.04 -14.32 9.81
N PRO A 226 -13.02 -15.46 9.11
CA PRO A 226 -12.48 -16.69 9.67
C PRO A 226 -11.00 -16.55 10.00
N ASP A 227 -10.49 -17.41 10.88
CA ASP A 227 -9.03 -17.51 11.05
C ASP A 227 -8.40 -17.89 9.70
N TRP A 228 -7.50 -17.06 9.22
CA TRP A 228 -6.88 -17.22 7.91
C TRP A 228 -6.07 -18.51 7.79
N ARG A 229 -5.51 -19.03 8.90
CA ARG A 229 -4.77 -20.29 8.93
C ARG A 229 -5.70 -21.48 8.76
N VAL A 230 -6.84 -21.44 9.47
CA VAL A 230 -7.89 -22.46 9.32
C VAL A 230 -8.40 -22.45 7.89
N LEU A 231 -8.69 -21.26 7.35
CA LEU A 231 -9.15 -21.11 5.97
C LEU A 231 -8.15 -21.70 4.95
N LEU A 232 -6.85 -21.45 5.10
CA LEU A 232 -5.82 -22.02 4.23
C LEU A 232 -5.79 -23.56 4.30
N ARG A 233 -5.93 -24.13 5.50
CA ARG A 233 -5.95 -25.59 5.68
C ARG A 233 -7.21 -26.24 5.09
N GLU A 234 -8.37 -25.67 5.36
CA GLU A 234 -9.65 -26.27 4.94
C GLU A 234 -9.91 -26.11 3.44
N ARG A 235 -9.59 -24.95 2.88
CA ARG A 235 -9.93 -24.67 1.49
C ARG A 235 -8.80 -24.98 0.49
N TRP A 236 -7.54 -24.76 0.89
CA TRP A 236 -6.37 -24.93 0.02
C TRP A 236 -5.41 -26.01 0.49
N TYR A 237 -5.82 -26.81 1.48
CA TYR A 237 -5.09 -27.99 1.96
C TYR A 237 -3.65 -27.69 2.40
N PHE A 238 -3.43 -26.52 3.01
CA PHE A 238 -2.13 -26.18 3.56
C PHE A 238 -1.78 -27.12 4.71
N SER A 239 -0.64 -27.77 4.59
CA SER A 239 -0.05 -28.61 5.63
C SER A 239 0.73 -27.77 6.65
N ASP A 240 1.18 -28.40 7.74
CA ASP A 240 2.08 -27.73 8.69
C ASP A 240 3.41 -27.33 8.01
N TRP A 241 3.90 -28.13 7.06
CA TRP A 241 5.06 -27.77 6.25
C TRP A 241 4.85 -26.49 5.44
N ASP A 242 3.67 -26.27 4.86
CA ASP A 242 3.34 -25.04 4.13
C ASP A 242 3.30 -23.84 5.09
N MET A 243 2.83 -24.03 6.32
CA MET A 243 2.81 -22.98 7.35
C MET A 243 4.22 -22.64 7.81
N ASP A 244 5.10 -23.63 8.02
CA ASP A 244 6.51 -23.44 8.35
C ASP A 244 7.26 -22.75 7.19
N TRP A 245 6.95 -23.13 5.96
CA TRP A 245 7.48 -22.47 4.77
C TRP A 245 7.10 -20.98 4.73
N LEU A 246 5.83 -20.63 5.00
CA LEU A 246 5.39 -19.24 5.09
C LEU A 246 6.14 -18.48 6.19
N ALA A 247 6.31 -19.09 7.36
CA ALA A 247 7.08 -18.51 8.46
C ALA A 247 8.54 -18.25 8.04
N GLY A 248 9.13 -19.15 7.25
CA GLY A 248 10.47 -18.98 6.68
C GLY A 248 10.58 -17.85 5.66
N GLN A 249 9.48 -17.51 4.92
CA GLN A 249 9.51 -16.44 3.93
C GLN A 249 9.62 -15.03 4.54
N ILE A 250 9.16 -14.87 5.77
CA ILE A 250 9.20 -13.59 6.51
C ILE A 250 10.47 -13.42 7.35
N GLN A 251 11.39 -14.38 7.29
CA GLN A 251 12.70 -14.30 7.94
C GLN A 251 13.78 -14.07 6.88
N PRO A 252 14.80 -13.25 7.15
CA PRO A 252 15.93 -13.12 6.26
C PRO A 252 16.59 -14.50 6.11
N ALA A 253 16.96 -14.85 4.89
CA ALA A 253 17.69 -16.08 4.65
C ALA A 253 19.04 -15.99 5.39
N ALA A 254 19.14 -16.64 6.54
CA ALA A 254 20.39 -16.72 7.29
C ALA A 254 21.48 -17.26 6.36
N GLY A 255 22.39 -16.41 5.91
CA GLY A 255 23.64 -16.83 5.29
C GLY A 255 23.55 -17.33 3.84
N ARG A 256 22.48 -17.11 3.07
CA ARG A 256 22.53 -17.34 1.62
C ARG A 256 23.35 -16.21 0.98
N LYS A 257 24.67 -16.46 0.83
CA LYS A 257 25.42 -15.76 -0.24
C LYS A 257 24.66 -16.03 -1.51
N GLN A 258 24.10 -15.00 -2.12
CA GLN A 258 23.57 -15.12 -3.47
C GLN A 258 24.74 -15.53 -4.38
N PRO A 259 24.52 -16.52 -5.27
CA PRO A 259 25.53 -16.91 -6.24
C PRO A 259 25.87 -15.78 -7.20
#